data_035734f7e6dd59a0a09507688ef8b1ec
#
_entry.id   035734f7e6dd59a0a09507688ef8b1ec
#
_cell.length_a   1.000
_cell.length_b   1.000
_cell.length_c   1.000
_cell.angle_alpha   90.00
_cell.angle_beta   90.00
_cell.angle_gamma   90.00
#
_symmetry.space_group_name_H-M   'P 1'
#
loop_
_entity.id
_entity.type
_entity.pdbx_description
1 polymer ?
#
loop_
_entity_poly.entity_id
_entity_poly.type
_entity_poly.pdbx_seq_one_letter_code
_entity_poly.pdbx_strand_id
1 'polypeptide(L)'
;SLTVIVVCRHSADERLAEVDFDWLLVVGAFFLGTFPSALLIGRIVGHNPTREGSGNPGATNMFRIAGLKAGGATLVIDVAKAFIAAWLGQWLGGTTLAAACGAAAVIGHIFPPVRSSRGGKGVACFGGMTIGAWPILAPIALVVWIGSAKLSGHSFIGAMTGTPTVAIGTMVMGRPIAEVLIAWGITVLIVARHHTNIRAFFVARAD
;
A
#
# COMPACT_ATOMS: atom_id res chain seq x y z
N SER A 1 11.46 -7.08 17.40
CA SER A 1 12.41 -7.79 16.54
C SER A 1 12.39 -9.28 16.84
N LEU A 2 12.35 -10.09 15.79
CA LEU A 2 12.51 -11.55 15.86
C LEU A 2 14.01 -11.83 15.94
N THR A 3 14.56 -11.82 17.16
CA THR A 3 15.96 -12.12 17.38
C THR A 3 16.10 -13.58 17.76
N VAL A 4 16.78 -14.38 16.93
CA VAL A 4 17.20 -15.75 17.28
C VAL A 4 18.66 -15.71 17.72
N ILE A 5 18.90 -16.10 18.97
CA ILE A 5 20.26 -16.23 19.49
C ILE A 5 20.83 -17.57 19.02
N VAL A 6 21.80 -17.51 18.10
CA VAL A 6 22.56 -18.69 17.67
C VAL A 6 23.83 -18.77 18.51
N VAL A 7 23.90 -19.77 19.40
CA VAL A 7 25.11 -20.06 20.18
C VAL A 7 26.06 -20.86 19.31
N CYS A 8 27.05 -20.23 18.70
CA CYS A 8 28.18 -20.92 18.08
C CYS A 8 29.19 -21.27 19.16
N ARG A 9 29.23 -22.55 19.61
CA ARG A 9 30.31 -23.07 20.48
C ARG A 9 31.62 -23.18 19.71
N HIS A 10 32.42 -22.16 19.78
CA HIS A 10 33.85 -22.28 19.50
C HIS A 10 34.64 -21.35 20.46
N SER A 11 35.47 -21.98 21.25
CA SER A 11 36.49 -21.49 22.22
C SER A 11 36.72 -19.97 22.31
N ALA A 12 36.58 -19.45 23.54
CA ALA A 12 37.21 -18.27 24.17
C ALA A 12 36.63 -16.87 23.86
N ASP A 13 35.66 -16.69 22.99
CA ASP A 13 34.95 -15.41 22.87
C ASP A 13 33.47 -15.71 22.52
N GLU A 14 32.57 -15.75 23.50
CA GLU A 14 31.14 -15.94 23.30
C GLU A 14 30.55 -14.66 22.65
N ARG A 15 30.76 -14.49 21.36
CA ARG A 15 29.98 -13.52 20.61
C ARG A 15 28.64 -14.16 20.26
N LEU A 16 27.59 -13.68 20.92
CA LEU A 16 26.22 -13.96 20.51
C LEU A 16 25.99 -13.26 19.18
N ALA A 17 25.85 -14.00 18.10
CA ALA A 17 25.41 -13.45 16.83
C ALA A 17 23.90 -13.27 16.92
N GLU A 18 23.45 -12.02 17.12
CA GLU A 18 22.05 -11.66 16.95
C GLU A 18 21.75 -11.63 15.44
N VAL A 19 20.97 -12.59 14.97
CA VAL A 19 20.47 -12.59 13.59
C VAL A 19 19.12 -11.89 13.59
N ASP A 20 19.08 -10.71 13.01
CA ASP A 20 17.84 -9.97 12.80
C ASP A 20 17.13 -10.51 11.56
N PHE A 21 15.93 -11.06 11.74
CA PHE A 21 15.11 -11.63 10.66
C PHE A 21 14.04 -10.66 10.14
N ASP A 22 14.05 -9.39 10.57
CA ASP A 22 13.06 -8.40 10.17
C ASP A 22 13.00 -8.22 8.64
N TRP A 23 14.11 -8.38 7.93
CA TRP A 23 14.16 -8.35 6.48
C TRP A 23 13.34 -9.47 5.80
N LEU A 24 13.23 -10.66 6.41
CA LEU A 24 12.38 -11.74 5.87
C LEU A 24 10.90 -11.36 5.92
N LEU A 25 10.47 -10.66 6.96
CA LEU A 25 9.10 -10.14 7.05
C LEU A 25 8.82 -9.10 5.95
N VAL A 26 9.77 -8.21 5.70
CA VAL A 26 9.64 -7.19 4.63
C VAL A 26 9.56 -7.86 3.26
N VAL A 27 10.40 -8.87 3.00
CA VAL A 27 10.35 -9.66 1.75
C VAL A 27 9.02 -10.42 1.62
N GLY A 28 8.57 -11.09 2.69
CA GLY A 28 7.27 -11.78 2.73
C GLY A 28 6.10 -10.83 2.48
N ALA A 29 6.15 -9.64 3.08
CA ALA A 29 5.16 -8.58 2.89
C ALA A 29 5.11 -8.09 1.42
N PHE A 30 6.27 -7.95 0.76
CA PHE A 30 6.32 -7.63 -0.66
C PHE A 30 5.58 -8.70 -1.49
N PHE A 31 5.85 -9.97 -1.27
CA PHE A 31 5.16 -11.06 -1.99
C PHE A 31 3.66 -11.11 -1.67
N LEU A 32 3.26 -10.90 -0.43
CA LEU A 32 1.84 -10.77 -0.05
C LEU A 32 1.19 -9.62 -0.85
N GLY A 33 1.88 -8.50 -1.00
CA GLY A 33 1.43 -7.36 -1.80
C GLY A 33 1.17 -7.71 -3.27
N THR A 34 1.92 -8.65 -3.85
CA THR A 34 1.79 -9.06 -5.26
C THR A 34 0.48 -9.81 -5.56
N PHE A 35 -0.28 -10.21 -4.55
CA PHE A 35 -1.53 -10.94 -4.72
C PHE A 35 -2.50 -10.21 -5.65
N PRO A 36 -3.01 -10.88 -6.71
CA PRO A 36 -3.73 -10.24 -7.82
C PRO A 36 -5.23 -10.07 -7.61
N SER A 37 -5.65 -9.37 -6.57
CA SER A 37 -7.05 -9.19 -6.18
C SER A 37 -7.99 -8.87 -7.35
N ALA A 38 -7.71 -7.80 -8.09
CA ALA A 38 -8.56 -7.35 -9.20
C ALA A 38 -8.64 -8.36 -10.35
N LEU A 39 -7.53 -9.06 -10.65
CA LEU A 39 -7.52 -10.09 -11.70
C LEU A 39 -8.27 -11.34 -11.28
N LEU A 40 -8.14 -11.74 -10.01
CA LEU A 40 -8.87 -12.89 -9.47
C LEU A 40 -10.38 -12.63 -9.48
N ILE A 41 -10.81 -11.50 -8.90
CA ILE A 41 -12.22 -11.10 -8.89
C ILE A 41 -12.73 -10.92 -10.32
N GLY A 42 -11.94 -10.26 -11.19
CA GLY A 42 -12.30 -10.09 -12.59
C GLY A 42 -12.55 -11.41 -13.32
N ARG A 43 -11.70 -12.44 -13.10
CA ARG A 43 -11.93 -13.78 -13.66
C ARG A 43 -13.23 -14.42 -13.17
N ILE A 44 -13.56 -14.26 -11.89
CA ILE A 44 -14.79 -14.82 -11.30
C ILE A 44 -16.04 -14.19 -11.91
N VAL A 45 -15.99 -12.87 -12.20
CA VAL A 45 -17.15 -12.13 -12.71
C VAL A 45 -17.13 -11.90 -14.23
N GLY A 46 -16.18 -12.49 -14.97
CA GLY A 46 -16.11 -12.44 -16.43
C GLY A 46 -15.52 -11.14 -17.01
N HIS A 47 -14.75 -10.38 -16.23
CA HIS A 47 -14.14 -9.11 -16.65
C HIS A 47 -12.60 -9.12 -16.59
N ASN A 48 -11.95 -8.38 -17.48
CA ASN A 48 -10.50 -8.22 -17.48
C ASN A 48 -10.09 -6.76 -17.16
N PRO A 49 -9.73 -6.43 -15.91
CA PRO A 49 -9.42 -5.06 -15.52
C PRO A 49 -8.19 -4.44 -16.19
N THR A 50 -7.35 -5.26 -16.87
CA THR A 50 -6.19 -4.74 -17.61
C THR A 50 -6.52 -4.37 -19.06
N ARG A 51 -7.69 -4.79 -19.55
CA ARG A 51 -8.16 -4.54 -20.93
C ARG A 51 -9.41 -3.68 -20.98
N GLU A 52 -10.14 -3.57 -19.87
CA GLU A 52 -11.42 -2.88 -19.77
C GLU A 52 -11.33 -1.61 -18.91
N GLY A 53 -12.19 -0.65 -19.19
CA GLY A 53 -12.27 0.62 -18.47
C GLY A 53 -10.98 1.43 -18.57
N SER A 54 -10.34 1.69 -17.43
CA SER A 54 -9.06 2.44 -17.40
C SER A 54 -7.83 1.56 -17.65
N GLY A 55 -7.97 0.25 -17.79
CA GLY A 55 -6.87 -0.70 -17.91
C GLY A 55 -6.04 -0.89 -16.62
N ASN A 56 -6.45 -0.25 -15.51
CA ASN A 56 -5.75 -0.37 -14.23
C ASN A 56 -6.36 -1.48 -13.36
N PRO A 57 -5.59 -2.50 -12.90
CA PRO A 57 -6.10 -3.58 -12.08
C PRO A 57 -6.24 -3.18 -10.61
N GLY A 58 -7.20 -2.31 -10.29
CA GLY A 58 -7.50 -1.83 -8.96
C GLY A 58 -8.99 -1.62 -8.72
N ALA A 59 -9.37 -1.43 -7.45
CA ALA A 59 -10.77 -1.36 -7.01
C ALA A 59 -11.61 -0.34 -7.80
N THR A 60 -11.10 0.88 -8.02
CA THR A 60 -11.83 1.93 -8.77
C THR A 60 -12.22 1.50 -10.18
N ASN A 61 -11.34 0.77 -10.89
CA ASN A 61 -11.66 0.24 -12.20
C ASN A 61 -12.66 -0.92 -12.09
N MET A 62 -12.50 -1.80 -11.10
CA MET A 62 -13.44 -2.88 -10.86
C MET A 62 -14.85 -2.38 -10.51
N PHE A 63 -14.97 -1.28 -9.74
CA PHE A 63 -16.27 -0.61 -9.54
C PHE A 63 -16.91 -0.18 -10.86
N ARG A 64 -16.11 0.33 -11.80
CA ARG A 64 -16.58 0.85 -13.09
C ARG A 64 -17.01 -0.27 -14.04
N ILE A 65 -16.25 -1.35 -14.17
CA ILE A 65 -16.48 -2.41 -15.17
C ILE A 65 -17.34 -3.55 -14.66
N ALA A 66 -17.31 -3.85 -13.36
CA ALA A 66 -17.94 -5.04 -12.76
C ALA A 66 -18.85 -4.72 -11.56
N GLY A 67 -19.06 -3.42 -11.27
CA GLY A 67 -20.02 -2.95 -10.26
C GLY A 67 -19.56 -3.05 -8.81
N LEU A 68 -20.50 -2.74 -7.89
CA LEU A 68 -20.22 -2.52 -6.47
C LEU A 68 -19.61 -3.73 -5.76
N LYS A 69 -20.13 -4.93 -6.03
CA LYS A 69 -19.67 -6.16 -5.35
C LYS A 69 -18.22 -6.50 -5.73
N ALA A 70 -17.88 -6.46 -7.00
CA ALA A 70 -16.56 -6.79 -7.51
C ALA A 70 -15.52 -5.72 -7.11
N GLY A 71 -15.89 -4.45 -7.22
CA GLY A 71 -15.03 -3.34 -6.77
C GLY A 71 -14.80 -3.36 -5.26
N GLY A 72 -15.85 -3.62 -4.47
CA GLY A 72 -15.77 -3.75 -3.02
C GLY A 72 -14.89 -4.92 -2.57
N ALA A 73 -15.08 -6.10 -3.17
CA ALA A 73 -14.22 -7.26 -2.88
C ALA A 73 -12.75 -6.99 -3.21
N THR A 74 -12.47 -6.35 -4.34
CA THR A 74 -11.11 -5.94 -4.72
C THR A 74 -10.52 -4.96 -3.70
N LEU A 75 -11.30 -3.96 -3.28
CA LEU A 75 -10.89 -2.97 -2.28
C LEU A 75 -10.52 -3.64 -0.95
N VAL A 76 -11.41 -4.50 -0.44
CA VAL A 76 -11.21 -5.20 0.84
C VAL A 76 -9.94 -6.06 0.80
N ILE A 77 -9.72 -6.82 -0.27
CA ILE A 77 -8.52 -7.66 -0.40
C ILE A 77 -7.25 -6.79 -0.49
N ASP A 78 -7.28 -5.68 -1.24
CA ASP A 78 -6.13 -4.79 -1.38
C ASP A 78 -5.78 -4.07 -0.06
N VAL A 79 -6.79 -3.66 0.71
CA VAL A 79 -6.59 -3.13 2.07
C VAL A 79 -6.07 -4.22 3.00
N ALA A 80 -6.70 -5.41 3.00
CA ALA A 80 -6.38 -6.48 3.94
C ALA A 80 -4.94 -6.99 3.79
N LYS A 81 -4.44 -7.18 2.56
CA LYS A 81 -3.07 -7.69 2.36
C LYS A 81 -1.99 -6.75 2.92
N ALA A 82 -2.15 -5.43 2.76
CA ALA A 82 -1.19 -4.46 3.29
C ALA A 82 -1.41 -4.21 4.79
N PHE A 83 -2.66 -4.28 5.27
CA PHE A 83 -2.96 -4.26 6.70
C PHE A 83 -2.32 -5.45 7.43
N ILE A 84 -2.49 -6.67 6.92
CA ILE A 84 -1.91 -7.89 7.51
C ILE A 84 -0.37 -7.77 7.56
N ALA A 85 0.26 -7.30 6.48
CA ALA A 85 1.70 -7.08 6.43
C ALA A 85 2.16 -6.09 7.50
N ALA A 86 1.51 -4.93 7.60
CA ALA A 86 1.84 -3.90 8.58
C ALA A 86 1.52 -4.36 10.01
N TRP A 87 0.39 -5.03 10.23
CA TRP A 87 0.00 -5.55 11.54
C TRP A 87 1.00 -6.59 12.06
N LEU A 88 1.47 -7.50 11.21
CA LEU A 88 2.52 -8.47 11.58
C LEU A 88 3.83 -7.74 11.94
N GLY A 89 4.23 -6.74 11.17
CA GLY A 89 5.38 -5.90 11.50
C GLY A 89 5.22 -5.17 12.83
N GLN A 90 4.02 -4.63 13.12
CA GLN A 90 3.70 -3.98 14.39
C GLN A 90 3.83 -4.94 15.58
N TRP A 91 3.31 -6.16 15.41
CA TRP A 91 3.33 -7.16 16.47
C TRP A 91 4.74 -7.69 16.76
N LEU A 92 5.58 -7.84 15.73
CA LEU A 92 6.90 -8.47 15.85
C LEU A 92 8.05 -7.48 16.10
N GLY A 93 7.95 -6.23 15.63
CA GLY A 93 9.05 -5.26 15.72
C GLY A 93 8.63 -3.80 15.85
N GLY A 94 7.35 -3.54 16.14
CA GLY A 94 6.84 -2.18 16.37
C GLY A 94 6.58 -1.39 15.10
N THR A 95 6.29 -0.10 15.29
CA THR A 95 5.69 0.73 14.23
C THR A 95 6.62 0.96 13.04
N THR A 96 7.92 1.04 13.23
CA THR A 96 8.86 1.21 12.12
C THR A 96 8.89 -0.02 11.21
N LEU A 97 8.88 -1.24 11.79
CA LEU A 97 8.80 -2.47 11.01
C LEU A 97 7.41 -2.61 10.36
N ALA A 98 6.33 -2.19 11.04
CA ALA A 98 4.99 -2.12 10.47
C ALA A 98 4.95 -1.24 9.21
N ALA A 99 5.57 -0.06 9.28
CA ALA A 99 5.67 0.84 8.15
C ALA A 99 6.48 0.23 6.99
N ALA A 100 7.60 -0.42 7.28
CA ALA A 100 8.43 -1.09 6.28
C ALA A 100 7.69 -2.26 5.59
N CYS A 101 7.05 -3.14 6.36
CA CYS A 101 6.25 -4.26 5.83
C CYS A 101 5.05 -3.76 5.02
N GLY A 102 4.31 -2.76 5.52
CA GLY A 102 3.21 -2.15 4.80
C GLY A 102 3.66 -1.52 3.47
N ALA A 103 4.78 -0.78 3.49
CA ALA A 103 5.37 -0.20 2.29
C ALA A 103 5.80 -1.26 1.28
N ALA A 104 6.42 -2.34 1.73
CA ALA A 104 6.79 -3.47 0.89
C ALA A 104 5.56 -4.10 0.21
N ALA A 105 4.45 -4.26 0.94
CA ALA A 105 3.19 -4.74 0.38
C ALA A 105 2.60 -3.77 -0.65
N VAL A 106 2.67 -2.45 -0.42
CA VAL A 106 2.26 -1.43 -1.41
C VAL A 106 3.13 -1.52 -2.67
N ILE A 107 4.45 -1.64 -2.52
CA ILE A 107 5.38 -1.76 -3.66
C ILE A 107 5.09 -3.05 -4.45
N GLY A 108 4.88 -4.19 -3.76
CA GLY A 108 4.51 -5.46 -4.39
C GLY A 108 3.20 -5.38 -5.17
N HIS A 109 2.20 -4.65 -4.65
CA HIS A 109 0.95 -4.39 -5.36
C HIS A 109 1.15 -3.55 -6.63
N ILE A 110 2.02 -2.54 -6.58
CA ILE A 110 2.30 -1.64 -7.71
C ILE A 110 3.19 -2.31 -8.76
N PHE A 111 4.21 -3.07 -8.33
CA PHE A 111 5.22 -3.70 -9.17
C PHE A 111 5.29 -5.22 -8.98
N PRO A 112 4.24 -5.97 -9.31
CA PRO A 112 4.26 -7.43 -9.17
C PRO A 112 5.24 -8.04 -10.20
N PRO A 113 6.28 -8.78 -9.79
CA PRO A 113 7.37 -9.23 -10.67
C PRO A 113 6.89 -10.16 -11.79
N VAL A 114 5.86 -10.98 -11.53
CA VAL A 114 5.34 -11.99 -12.47
C VAL A 114 4.47 -11.39 -13.59
N ARG A 115 4.12 -10.08 -13.54
CA ARG A 115 3.10 -9.48 -14.42
C ARG A 115 3.57 -8.27 -15.21
N SER A 116 4.84 -8.22 -15.58
CA SER A 116 5.41 -7.11 -16.39
C SER A 116 5.00 -5.73 -15.86
N SER A 117 5.12 -5.49 -14.55
CA SER A 117 4.85 -4.22 -13.87
C SER A 117 3.43 -3.63 -14.01
N ARG A 118 2.43 -4.43 -14.40
CA ARG A 118 1.03 -4.00 -14.50
C ARG A 118 0.26 -4.21 -13.20
N GLY A 119 0.75 -3.63 -12.11
CA GLY A 119 0.03 -3.56 -10.84
C GLY A 119 -0.95 -2.40 -10.76
N GLY A 120 -1.66 -2.29 -9.63
CA GLY A 120 -2.53 -1.16 -9.32
C GLY A 120 -1.77 0.12 -9.00
N LYS A 121 -2.47 1.13 -8.48
CA LYS A 121 -1.87 2.42 -8.10
C LYS A 121 -1.50 2.53 -6.62
N GLY A 122 -1.82 1.54 -5.81
CA GLY A 122 -1.38 1.42 -4.43
C GLY A 122 -2.26 2.09 -3.37
N VAL A 123 -3.28 2.89 -3.73
CA VAL A 123 -4.06 3.69 -2.76
C VAL A 123 -4.75 2.84 -1.70
N ALA A 124 -5.43 1.75 -2.09
CA ALA A 124 -6.12 0.86 -1.17
C ALA A 124 -5.13 0.13 -0.23
N CYS A 125 -4.00 -0.34 -0.80
CA CYS A 125 -2.92 -0.94 -0.01
C CYS A 125 -2.30 0.06 0.96
N PHE A 126 -2.09 1.31 0.54
CA PHE A 126 -1.61 2.38 1.43
C PHE A 126 -2.59 2.63 2.58
N GLY A 127 -3.90 2.60 2.32
CA GLY A 127 -4.92 2.64 3.37
C GLY A 127 -4.76 1.50 4.38
N GLY A 128 -4.55 0.26 3.91
CA GLY A 128 -4.28 -0.90 4.76
C GLY A 128 -3.00 -0.77 5.58
N MET A 129 -1.90 -0.32 4.95
CA MET A 129 -0.65 0.02 5.63
C MET A 129 -0.88 1.06 6.73
N THR A 130 -1.64 2.13 6.43
CA THR A 130 -1.93 3.20 7.39
C THR A 130 -2.71 2.68 8.59
N ILE A 131 -3.71 1.82 8.38
CA ILE A 131 -4.47 1.18 9.46
C ILE A 131 -3.55 0.35 10.37
N GLY A 132 -2.61 -0.40 9.79
CA GLY A 132 -1.71 -1.28 10.55
C GLY A 132 -0.58 -0.54 11.26
N ALA A 133 0.00 0.49 10.65
CA ALA A 133 1.15 1.21 11.20
C ALA A 133 0.74 2.46 12.00
N TRP A 134 -0.25 3.21 11.54
CA TRP A 134 -0.67 4.50 12.13
C TRP A 134 -2.20 4.61 12.20
N PRO A 135 -2.88 3.80 13.02
CA PRO A 135 -4.34 3.65 12.99
C PRO A 135 -5.11 4.96 13.18
N ILE A 136 -4.57 5.91 13.95
CA ILE A 136 -5.22 7.21 14.17
C ILE A 136 -5.25 8.09 12.91
N LEU A 137 -4.30 7.91 11.98
CA LEU A 137 -4.24 8.66 10.73
C LEU A 137 -5.20 8.11 9.67
N ALA A 138 -5.61 6.86 9.78
CA ALA A 138 -6.45 6.21 8.78
C ALA A 138 -7.82 6.87 8.63
N PRO A 139 -8.62 7.13 9.70
CA PRO A 139 -9.89 7.81 9.56
C PRO A 139 -9.74 9.26 9.07
N ILE A 140 -8.68 9.96 9.48
CA ILE A 140 -8.41 11.34 9.04
C ILE A 140 -8.15 11.36 7.52
N ALA A 141 -7.25 10.51 7.04
CA ALA A 141 -6.94 10.40 5.63
C ALA A 141 -8.15 9.94 4.80
N LEU A 142 -8.98 9.04 5.33
CA LEU A 142 -10.20 8.58 4.69
C LEU A 142 -11.21 9.71 4.52
N VAL A 143 -11.43 10.52 5.54
CA VAL A 143 -12.33 11.70 5.47
C VAL A 143 -11.83 12.70 4.43
N VAL A 144 -10.53 13.01 4.43
CA VAL A 144 -9.91 13.89 3.43
C VAL A 144 -10.06 13.30 2.02
N TRP A 145 -9.81 11.99 1.87
CA TRP A 145 -9.94 11.30 0.60
C TRP A 145 -11.38 11.34 0.06
N ILE A 146 -12.37 10.98 0.90
CA ILE A 146 -13.80 10.98 0.52
C ILE A 146 -14.25 12.41 0.18
N GLY A 147 -13.92 13.38 1.03
CA GLY A 147 -14.31 14.78 0.85
C GLY A 147 -13.79 15.35 -0.47
N SER A 148 -12.49 15.22 -0.72
CA SER A 148 -11.88 15.75 -1.94
C SER A 148 -12.31 14.98 -3.20
N ALA A 149 -12.53 13.67 -3.11
CA ALA A 149 -13.05 12.88 -4.22
C ALA A 149 -14.49 13.26 -4.57
N LYS A 150 -15.36 13.49 -3.58
CA LYS A 150 -16.75 13.94 -3.80
C LYS A 150 -16.81 15.36 -4.36
N LEU A 151 -16.04 16.30 -3.78
CA LEU A 151 -16.03 17.69 -4.21
C LEU A 151 -15.49 17.86 -5.65
N SER A 152 -14.51 17.06 -6.04
CA SER A 152 -13.90 17.12 -7.37
C SER A 152 -14.58 16.24 -8.42
N GLY A 153 -15.39 15.27 -8.02
CA GLY A 153 -15.91 14.21 -8.89
C GLY A 153 -14.88 13.15 -9.32
N HIS A 154 -13.66 13.23 -8.76
CA HIS A 154 -12.55 12.40 -9.22
C HIS A 154 -11.83 11.66 -8.06
N SER A 155 -11.90 10.33 -8.04
CA SER A 155 -11.26 9.52 -6.98
C SER A 155 -9.73 9.68 -6.90
N PHE A 156 -9.06 10.03 -8.01
CA PHE A 156 -7.63 10.26 -7.99
C PHE A 156 -7.25 11.54 -7.22
N ILE A 157 -8.10 12.56 -7.20
CA ILE A 157 -7.90 13.78 -6.36
C ILE A 157 -7.92 13.38 -4.89
N GLY A 158 -8.82 12.46 -4.50
CA GLY A 158 -8.79 11.87 -3.15
C GLY A 158 -7.44 11.22 -2.81
N ALA A 159 -6.82 10.50 -3.75
CA ALA A 159 -5.49 9.93 -3.54
C ALA A 159 -4.41 11.02 -3.39
N MET A 160 -4.49 12.10 -4.18
CA MET A 160 -3.54 13.24 -4.13
C MET A 160 -3.63 14.02 -2.82
N THR A 161 -4.74 13.98 -2.12
CA THR A 161 -4.95 14.66 -0.84
C THR A 161 -4.79 13.72 0.35
N GLY A 162 -5.40 12.53 0.30
CA GLY A 162 -5.40 11.57 1.40
C GLY A 162 -4.03 10.96 1.71
N THR A 163 -3.19 10.70 0.68
CA THR A 163 -1.85 10.12 0.95
C THR A 163 -0.89 11.13 1.58
N PRO A 164 -0.80 12.41 1.15
CA PRO A 164 -0.01 13.42 1.87
C PRO A 164 -0.51 13.69 3.29
N THR A 165 -1.83 13.57 3.54
CA THR A 165 -2.38 13.73 4.90
C THR A 165 -1.73 12.74 5.87
N VAL A 166 -1.52 11.48 5.46
CA VAL A 166 -0.81 10.49 6.29
C VAL A 166 0.66 10.89 6.48
N ALA A 167 1.36 11.26 5.41
CA ALA A 167 2.77 11.63 5.49
C ALA A 167 3.00 12.86 6.38
N ILE A 168 2.14 13.90 6.26
CA ILE A 168 2.16 15.07 7.14
C ILE A 168 1.81 14.64 8.57
N GLY A 169 0.81 13.78 8.75
CA GLY A 169 0.41 13.27 10.06
C GLY A 169 1.55 12.56 10.80
N THR A 170 2.38 11.79 10.13
CA THR A 170 3.57 11.16 10.75
C THR A 170 4.57 12.20 11.26
N MET A 171 4.76 13.31 10.53
CA MET A 171 5.61 14.42 10.96
C MET A 171 5.03 15.13 12.19
N VAL A 172 3.74 15.47 12.16
CA VAL A 172 3.04 16.17 13.26
C VAL A 172 3.04 15.32 14.53
N MET A 173 2.93 13.99 14.39
CA MET A 173 3.00 13.05 15.52
C MET A 173 4.43 12.84 16.04
N GLY A 174 5.45 13.48 15.47
CA GLY A 174 6.86 13.30 15.87
C GLY A 174 7.36 11.85 15.64
N ARG A 175 6.87 11.16 14.61
CA ARG A 175 7.29 9.78 14.33
C ARG A 175 8.77 9.74 13.92
N PRO A 176 9.49 8.61 14.17
CA PRO A 176 10.87 8.44 13.72
C PRO A 176 11.05 8.80 12.25
N ILE A 177 12.20 9.39 11.90
CA ILE A 177 12.48 9.87 10.54
C ILE A 177 12.32 8.76 9.48
N ALA A 178 12.63 7.52 9.82
CA ALA A 178 12.44 6.37 8.93
C ALA A 178 10.97 6.21 8.53
N GLU A 179 10.02 6.33 9.48
CA GLU A 179 8.59 6.24 9.21
C GLU A 179 8.08 7.40 8.34
N VAL A 180 8.58 8.62 8.62
CA VAL A 180 8.28 9.82 7.81
C VAL A 180 8.75 9.62 6.37
N LEU A 181 10.00 9.17 6.18
CA LEU A 181 10.56 8.91 4.85
C LEU A 181 9.80 7.81 4.10
N ILE A 182 9.40 6.74 4.79
CA ILE A 182 8.56 5.67 4.22
C ILE A 182 7.21 6.23 3.76
N ALA A 183 6.52 6.99 4.60
CA ALA A 183 5.21 7.57 4.29
C ALA A 183 5.29 8.51 3.07
N TRP A 184 6.30 9.39 3.03
CA TRP A 184 6.52 10.28 1.89
C TRP A 184 6.95 9.53 0.63
N GLY A 185 7.84 8.54 0.73
CA GLY A 185 8.29 7.73 -0.40
C GLY A 185 7.12 7.01 -1.08
N ILE A 186 6.23 6.39 -0.30
CA ILE A 186 5.02 5.75 -0.85
C ILE A 186 4.04 6.79 -1.41
N THR A 187 3.89 7.94 -0.76
CA THR A 187 3.05 9.04 -1.28
C THR A 187 3.54 9.48 -2.66
N VAL A 188 4.83 9.77 -2.81
CA VAL A 188 5.44 10.15 -4.10
C VAL A 188 5.24 9.06 -5.16
N LEU A 189 5.43 7.81 -4.78
CA LEU A 189 5.21 6.67 -5.68
C LEU A 189 3.76 6.60 -6.15
N ILE A 190 2.79 6.77 -5.26
CA ILE A 190 1.35 6.78 -5.61
C ILE A 190 1.04 7.96 -6.54
N VAL A 191 1.55 9.16 -6.26
CA VAL A 191 1.39 10.34 -7.14
C VAL A 191 1.95 10.04 -8.53
N ALA A 192 3.17 9.51 -8.61
CA ALA A 192 3.78 9.13 -9.88
C ALA A 192 2.94 8.10 -10.66
N ARG A 193 2.32 7.13 -9.96
CA ARG A 193 1.41 6.15 -10.58
C ARG A 193 0.09 6.76 -11.09
N HIS A 194 -0.23 7.98 -10.72
CA HIS A 194 -1.41 8.71 -11.19
C HIS A 194 -1.12 9.67 -12.36
N HIS A 195 0.08 9.68 -12.93
CA HIS A 195 0.46 10.59 -14.02
C HIS A 195 -0.54 10.63 -15.19
N THR A 196 -1.09 9.48 -15.58
CA THR A 196 -2.10 9.41 -16.66
C THR A 196 -3.41 10.11 -16.29
N ASN A 197 -3.85 9.97 -15.03
CA ASN A 197 -5.06 10.66 -14.54
C ASN A 197 -4.84 12.16 -14.45
N ILE A 198 -3.68 12.58 -13.94
CA ILE A 198 -3.29 13.97 -13.81
C ILE A 198 -3.25 14.62 -15.21
N ARG A 199 -2.55 13.98 -16.17
CA ARG A 199 -2.48 14.48 -17.55
C ARG A 199 -3.86 14.60 -18.19
N ALA A 200 -4.70 13.56 -18.10
CA ALA A 200 -6.04 13.56 -18.67
C ALA A 200 -6.92 14.68 -18.07
N PHE A 201 -6.79 14.95 -16.77
CA PHE A 201 -7.54 15.99 -16.09
C PHE A 201 -7.19 17.40 -16.59
N PHE A 202 -5.90 17.68 -16.83
CA PHE A 202 -5.49 18.99 -17.33
C PHE A 202 -5.80 19.18 -18.82
N VAL A 203 -5.69 18.12 -19.64
CA VAL A 203 -6.07 18.19 -21.06
C VAL A 203 -7.56 18.49 -21.22
N ALA A 204 -8.43 17.79 -20.49
CA ALA A 204 -9.89 17.99 -20.55
C ALA A 204 -10.37 19.36 -20.06
N ARG A 205 -9.50 20.20 -19.48
CA ARG A 205 -9.81 21.57 -19.05
C ARG A 205 -9.22 22.64 -19.97
N ALA A 206 -8.39 22.23 -20.90
CA ALA A 206 -7.76 23.15 -21.86
C ALA A 206 -8.57 23.28 -23.17
N ASP A 207 -9.48 22.32 -23.40
CA ASP A 207 -10.50 22.34 -24.46
C ASP A 207 -11.83 22.92 -23.94
#